data_5e9af2611d6b12de78834816648bdab1
#
_entry.id   5e9af2611d6b12de78834816648bdab1
#
_cell.length_a   1.000
_cell.length_b   1.000
_cell.length_c   1.000
_cell.angle_alpha   90.00
_cell.angle_beta   90.00
_cell.angle_gamma   90.00
#
_symmetry.space_group_name_H-M   'P 1'
#
loop_
_entity.id
_entity.type
_entity.pdbx_description
1 polymer ?
#
loop_
_entity_poly.entity_id
_entity_poly.type
_entity_poly.pdbx_seq_one_letter_code
_entity_poly.pdbx_strand_id
1 'polypeptide(L)'
;MTAASGKLIKGQTGDWEMVIGLEVHAQVTSNAKLFSGASTEFGGEPNTHVSLVDAAMPGMLPVINEECVRQAVRTGLGLNAQINLRSVFDRKNYFYPDSPQGYQISQYKSPIVGEGEVVVELDGGRSATIGIERLHLEQDAGKLLHDQSQTMSYVDLNRCGVALMEIVSKPDIRDAEQAKAYVTKLRSILRYLGTCDGDMEKGSLRADVNVSVRKPGGPLGTRCEIKNMNSITFIGQAIEYEARRQIEIIEDGGTIDQETRLFDPNKGETRSMRSKEEAHDYRYFPDPDLLPLEFTQSYVDELRSKLPELPDQKKARFIESLGLSPYDAGVLVAERESAVFYETVLAGLADKARDGKLAANWVINELFGRLNKEGHGISDSPVSAAQLAAIVGLIGEGTISGKIAKDLFEIVWTEGGDPRELVESRGMKQVTDLGAIEKVVDDIIAANPDKVAQAKAKPQLAGWFVGQVMKQSGGKANPQAVNDLLKAKLGI
;
A
#
# COMPACT_ATOMS: atom_id res chain seq x y z
N MET A 1 1.43 23.71 -9.40
CA MET A 1 0.17 23.10 -8.94
C MET A 1 -0.15 23.70 -7.60
N THR A 2 -1.36 24.24 -7.40
CA THR A 2 -1.80 24.79 -6.12
C THR A 2 -1.94 23.63 -5.14
N ALA A 3 -1.30 23.75 -3.96
CA ALA A 3 -1.53 22.81 -2.87
C ALA A 3 -3.03 22.65 -2.66
N ALA A 4 -3.52 21.41 -2.65
CA ALA A 4 -4.93 21.16 -2.39
C ALA A 4 -5.23 21.74 -1.00
N SER A 5 -6.13 22.72 -0.94
CA SER A 5 -6.59 23.27 0.33
C SER A 5 -7.24 22.13 1.11
N GLY A 6 -6.69 21.81 2.30
CA GLY A 6 -7.26 20.81 3.18
C GLY A 6 -8.64 21.21 3.67
N LYS A 7 -9.33 20.27 4.26
CA LYS A 7 -10.64 20.47 4.86
C LYS A 7 -10.52 21.35 6.12
N LEU A 8 -11.16 22.52 6.12
CA LEU A 8 -11.23 23.37 7.29
C LEU A 8 -12.16 22.76 8.35
N ILE A 9 -11.81 22.94 9.63
CA ILE A 9 -12.64 22.57 10.77
C ILE A 9 -13.39 23.79 11.25
N LYS A 10 -14.71 23.69 11.36
CA LYS A 10 -15.53 24.76 11.95
C LYS A 10 -15.41 24.72 13.47
N GLY A 11 -14.96 25.82 14.05
CA GLY A 11 -15.03 26.09 15.49
C GLY A 11 -16.08 27.14 15.80
N GLN A 12 -16.19 27.52 17.06
CA GLN A 12 -17.11 28.55 17.54
C GLN A 12 -16.67 29.96 17.08
N THR A 13 -15.36 30.18 16.95
CA THR A 13 -14.78 31.48 16.57
C THR A 13 -14.42 31.55 15.07
N GLY A 14 -14.94 30.63 14.25
CA GLY A 14 -14.72 30.57 12.81
C GLY A 14 -13.92 29.32 12.37
N ASP A 15 -13.42 29.35 11.14
CA ASP A 15 -12.73 28.21 10.54
C ASP A 15 -11.29 28.07 11.07
N TRP A 16 -10.84 26.81 11.15
CA TRP A 16 -9.50 26.41 11.56
C TRP A 16 -8.85 25.53 10.50
N GLU A 17 -7.56 25.70 10.30
CA GLU A 17 -6.72 24.90 9.43
C GLU A 17 -5.83 23.96 10.26
N MET A 18 -5.79 22.69 9.91
CA MET A 18 -4.78 21.76 10.44
C MET A 18 -3.45 21.94 9.74
N VAL A 19 -2.36 21.81 10.48
CA VAL A 19 -1.00 21.72 9.96
C VAL A 19 -0.36 20.48 10.55
N ILE A 20 -0.01 19.54 9.67
CA ILE A 20 0.39 18.20 10.05
C ILE A 20 1.73 17.87 9.39
N GLY A 21 2.65 17.30 10.16
CA GLY A 21 3.87 16.64 9.71
C GLY A 21 3.92 15.21 10.23
N LEU A 22 4.56 14.33 9.47
CA LEU A 22 4.74 12.93 9.84
C LEU A 22 6.21 12.55 9.90
N GLU A 23 6.55 11.74 10.89
CA GLU A 23 7.81 11.02 11.01
C GLU A 23 7.52 9.53 10.82
N VAL A 24 7.96 8.96 9.70
CA VAL A 24 7.68 7.56 9.36
C VAL A 24 8.95 6.75 9.53
N HIS A 25 8.89 5.78 10.44
CA HIS A 25 9.97 4.85 10.72
C HIS A 25 9.75 3.56 9.95
N ALA A 26 10.70 3.20 9.10
CA ALA A 26 10.66 2.02 8.26
C ALA A 26 11.88 1.14 8.52
N GLN A 27 11.68 -0.09 9.01
CA GLN A 27 12.77 -1.05 9.16
C GLN A 27 13.31 -1.44 7.79
N VAL A 28 14.62 -1.37 7.66
CA VAL A 28 15.32 -1.68 6.41
C VAL A 28 15.32 -3.17 6.16
N THR A 29 14.94 -3.58 4.96
CA THR A 29 15.08 -4.97 4.51
C THR A 29 16.56 -5.32 4.36
N SER A 30 17.07 -6.05 5.33
CA SER A 30 18.44 -6.58 5.38
C SER A 30 18.47 -7.83 6.24
N ASN A 31 19.33 -8.80 5.94
CA ASN A 31 19.48 -10.02 6.74
C ASN A 31 20.31 -9.80 8.01
N ALA A 32 21.02 -8.68 8.10
CA ALA A 32 21.85 -8.30 9.23
C ALA A 32 21.51 -6.88 9.70
N LYS A 33 21.78 -6.59 10.95
CA LYS A 33 21.54 -5.30 11.59
C LYS A 33 22.42 -4.18 11.02
N LEU A 34 22.17 -2.93 11.44
CA LEU A 34 22.86 -1.75 10.90
C LEU A 34 24.37 -1.77 11.20
N PHE A 35 24.77 -2.21 12.38
CA PHE A 35 26.17 -2.17 12.84
C PHE A 35 26.69 -3.52 13.33
N SER A 36 25.98 -4.60 13.09
CA SER A 36 26.39 -5.96 13.49
C SER A 36 25.87 -7.00 12.51
N GLY A 37 26.45 -8.20 12.58
CA GLY A 37 26.02 -9.36 11.78
C GLY A 37 24.85 -10.15 12.39
N ALA A 38 24.22 -9.69 13.47
CA ALA A 38 23.07 -10.38 14.05
C ALA A 38 21.87 -10.36 13.11
N SER A 39 21.05 -11.42 13.17
CA SER A 39 19.86 -11.58 12.33
C SER A 39 18.82 -10.51 12.62
N THR A 40 18.10 -10.12 11.56
CA THR A 40 16.92 -9.24 11.63
C THR A 40 15.61 -10.00 11.52
N GLU A 41 15.65 -11.34 11.52
CA GLU A 41 14.47 -12.20 11.38
C GLU A 41 13.47 -11.94 12.52
N PHE A 42 12.20 -11.75 12.14
CA PHE A 42 11.12 -11.50 13.09
C PHE A 42 10.65 -12.80 13.76
N GLY A 43 10.30 -12.72 15.06
CA GLY A 43 9.64 -13.82 15.78
C GLY A 43 10.60 -14.84 16.42
N GLY A 44 11.90 -14.55 16.49
CA GLY A 44 12.85 -15.36 17.27
C GLY A 44 12.59 -15.28 18.77
N GLU A 45 13.05 -16.32 19.52
CA GLU A 45 13.02 -16.29 20.98
C GLU A 45 13.75 -15.06 21.51
N PRO A 46 13.31 -14.45 22.62
CA PRO A 46 13.92 -13.25 23.16
C PRO A 46 15.44 -13.38 23.34
N ASN A 47 16.17 -12.36 22.92
CA ASN A 47 17.63 -12.25 23.01
C ASN A 47 18.44 -13.32 22.24
N THR A 48 17.85 -13.95 21.21
CA THR A 48 18.58 -14.91 20.34
C THR A 48 19.23 -14.24 19.12
N HIS A 49 18.75 -13.06 18.73
CA HIS A 49 19.29 -12.27 17.60
C HIS A 49 20.07 -11.05 18.12
N VAL A 50 21.05 -11.27 18.98
CA VAL A 50 21.81 -10.22 19.66
C VAL A 50 23.30 -10.45 19.48
N SER A 51 24.02 -9.44 18.97
CA SER A 51 25.48 -9.43 18.95
C SER A 51 26.03 -8.75 20.19
N LEU A 52 27.35 -8.87 20.40
CA LEU A 52 28.04 -8.16 21.48
C LEU A 52 28.00 -6.63 21.30
N VAL A 53 27.90 -6.15 20.05
CA VAL A 53 27.68 -4.72 19.75
C VAL A 53 26.28 -4.29 20.20
N ASP A 54 25.24 -5.07 19.87
CA ASP A 54 23.85 -4.76 20.26
C ASP A 54 23.65 -4.77 21.77
N ALA A 55 24.38 -5.65 22.47
CA ALA A 55 24.38 -5.74 23.92
C ALA A 55 25.32 -4.72 24.61
N ALA A 56 25.95 -3.82 23.86
CA ALA A 56 26.88 -2.81 24.35
C ALA A 56 28.03 -3.38 25.20
N MET A 57 28.53 -4.55 24.84
CA MET A 57 29.64 -5.16 25.59
C MET A 57 30.91 -4.32 25.43
N PRO A 58 31.70 -4.19 26.52
CA PRO A 58 32.92 -3.38 26.49
C PRO A 58 33.89 -3.79 25.38
N GLY A 59 34.42 -2.83 24.65
CA GLY A 59 35.39 -3.03 23.57
C GLY A 59 34.79 -3.40 22.21
N MET A 60 33.48 -3.55 22.10
CA MET A 60 32.81 -3.81 20.82
C MET A 60 32.51 -2.49 20.11
N LEU A 61 32.88 -2.42 18.82
CA LEU A 61 32.68 -1.24 17.99
C LEU A 61 31.70 -1.52 16.85
N PRO A 62 30.90 -0.51 16.44
CA PRO A 62 29.97 -0.64 15.33
C PRO A 62 30.71 -0.77 13.99
N VAL A 63 30.20 -1.62 13.10
CA VAL A 63 30.66 -1.75 11.71
C VAL A 63 29.46 -1.59 10.80
N ILE A 64 29.49 -0.59 9.93
CA ILE A 64 28.36 -0.24 9.06
C ILE A 64 28.00 -1.37 8.08
N ASN A 65 26.72 -1.63 7.93
CA ASN A 65 26.18 -2.57 6.96
C ASN A 65 25.90 -1.83 5.63
N GLU A 66 26.66 -2.16 4.59
CA GLU A 66 26.54 -1.55 3.26
C GLU A 66 25.13 -1.74 2.66
N GLU A 67 24.46 -2.88 2.89
CA GLU A 67 23.12 -3.11 2.38
C GLU A 67 22.12 -2.09 2.94
N CYS A 68 22.20 -1.79 4.24
CA CYS A 68 21.32 -0.78 4.85
C CYS A 68 21.53 0.61 4.24
N VAL A 69 22.78 0.98 3.98
CA VAL A 69 23.13 2.24 3.30
C VAL A 69 22.58 2.27 1.88
N ARG A 70 22.75 1.19 1.13
CA ARG A 70 22.23 1.04 -0.25
C ARG A 70 20.71 1.17 -0.29
N GLN A 71 20.01 0.53 0.64
CA GLN A 71 18.55 0.61 0.74
C GLN A 71 18.07 2.02 1.07
N ALA A 72 18.77 2.75 1.94
CA ALA A 72 18.44 4.15 2.24
C ALA A 72 18.61 5.05 1.01
N VAL A 73 19.70 4.90 0.24
CA VAL A 73 19.90 5.65 -1.01
C VAL A 73 18.79 5.31 -2.03
N ARG A 74 18.46 4.03 -2.19
CA ARG A 74 17.36 3.60 -3.09
C ARG A 74 16.01 4.19 -2.67
N THR A 75 15.74 4.24 -1.38
CA THR A 75 14.54 4.88 -0.85
C THR A 75 14.52 6.37 -1.16
N GLY A 76 15.62 7.09 -0.90
CA GLY A 76 15.72 8.50 -1.25
C GLY A 76 15.48 8.77 -2.74
N LEU A 77 16.05 7.95 -3.61
CA LEU A 77 15.83 8.04 -5.05
C LEU A 77 14.36 7.82 -5.44
N GLY A 78 13.69 6.87 -4.78
CA GLY A 78 12.26 6.60 -4.99
C GLY A 78 11.33 7.72 -4.46
N LEU A 79 11.83 8.54 -3.55
CA LEU A 79 11.14 9.72 -3.01
C LEU A 79 11.48 11.02 -3.79
N ASN A 80 12.11 10.90 -4.96
CA ASN A 80 12.62 12.03 -5.74
C ASN A 80 13.50 12.98 -4.91
N ALA A 81 14.19 12.43 -3.90
CA ALA A 81 14.98 13.21 -2.96
C ALA A 81 16.45 13.36 -3.40
N GLN A 82 17.07 14.41 -2.89
CA GLN A 82 18.49 14.63 -3.07
C GLN A 82 19.28 13.63 -2.22
N ILE A 83 20.24 12.93 -2.82
CA ILE A 83 21.18 12.08 -2.09
C ILE A 83 22.38 12.92 -1.68
N ASN A 84 22.69 12.95 -0.39
CA ASN A 84 23.87 13.65 0.12
C ASN A 84 25.12 12.78 -0.08
N LEU A 85 26.06 13.25 -0.89
CA LEU A 85 27.29 12.49 -1.21
C LEU A 85 28.22 12.31 -0.01
N ARG A 86 28.00 13.07 1.06
CA ARG A 86 28.68 12.91 2.35
C ARG A 86 27.66 12.92 3.46
N SER A 87 27.68 11.90 4.31
CA SER A 87 26.77 11.73 5.43
C SER A 87 27.54 11.31 6.69
N VAL A 88 27.05 11.69 7.86
CA VAL A 88 27.71 11.46 9.14
C VAL A 88 26.74 10.85 10.13
N PHE A 89 27.18 9.82 10.84
CA PHE A 89 26.45 9.30 11.99
C PHE A 89 26.79 10.10 13.25
N ASP A 90 25.74 10.39 14.01
CA ASP A 90 25.82 11.11 15.29
C ASP A 90 25.33 10.19 16.42
N ARG A 91 25.77 10.45 17.64
CA ARG A 91 25.18 9.85 18.84
C ARG A 91 24.08 10.73 19.37
N LYS A 92 22.87 10.15 19.47
CA LYS A 92 21.70 10.73 20.12
C LYS A 92 21.64 10.17 21.54
N ASN A 93 22.01 10.98 22.54
CA ASN A 93 22.19 10.49 23.90
C ASN A 93 20.88 10.50 24.68
N TYR A 94 20.47 9.34 25.12
CA TYR A 94 19.37 9.13 26.05
C TYR A 94 19.49 7.73 26.69
N PHE A 95 18.90 7.57 27.89
CA PHE A 95 19.04 6.34 28.67
C PHE A 95 17.70 5.60 28.70
N TYR A 96 17.70 4.42 28.10
CA TYR A 96 16.57 3.50 28.14
C TYR A 96 17.08 2.07 28.27
N PRO A 97 16.39 1.16 29.02
CA PRO A 97 16.86 -0.22 29.21
C PRO A 97 16.97 -1.02 27.91
N ASP A 98 16.15 -0.70 26.91
CA ASP A 98 16.14 -1.32 25.58
C ASP A 98 17.12 -0.68 24.58
N SER A 99 17.95 0.26 25.08
CA SER A 99 19.09 0.84 24.37
C SER A 99 20.35 0.72 25.23
N PRO A 100 20.99 -0.46 25.30
CA PRO A 100 22.08 -0.76 26.26
C PRO A 100 23.29 0.17 26.17
N GLN A 101 23.54 0.74 24.98
CA GLN A 101 24.65 1.69 24.74
C GLN A 101 24.47 3.02 25.51
N GLY A 102 23.23 3.34 25.93
CA GLY A 102 22.89 4.62 26.51
C GLY A 102 22.81 5.78 25.50
N TYR A 103 22.91 5.47 24.20
CA TYR A 103 22.71 6.36 23.08
C TYR A 103 22.18 5.56 21.87
N GLN A 104 21.59 6.25 20.93
CA GLN A 104 21.22 5.71 19.62
C GLN A 104 22.16 6.29 18.57
N ILE A 105 22.72 5.44 17.72
CA ILE A 105 23.45 5.93 16.53
C ILE A 105 22.39 6.32 15.51
N SER A 106 22.42 7.59 15.09
CA SER A 106 21.45 8.22 14.20
C SER A 106 22.17 9.22 13.28
N GLN A 107 21.46 10.07 12.56
CA GLN A 107 22.03 11.15 11.73
C GLN A 107 21.26 12.44 11.99
N TYR A 108 21.94 13.53 12.27
CA TYR A 108 21.31 14.80 12.60
C TYR A 108 21.56 15.88 11.55
N LYS A 109 22.77 16.43 11.51
CA LYS A 109 23.10 17.55 10.60
C LYS A 109 23.41 17.13 9.17
N SER A 110 23.85 15.92 8.98
CA SER A 110 24.29 15.40 7.69
C SER A 110 23.59 14.07 7.36
N PRO A 111 22.28 14.09 7.19
CA PRO A 111 21.51 12.87 6.86
C PRO A 111 21.93 12.33 5.49
N ILE A 112 21.71 11.05 5.26
CA ILE A 112 22.04 10.39 3.98
C ILE A 112 21.18 10.92 2.82
N VAL A 113 19.92 11.30 3.09
CA VAL A 113 18.98 11.83 2.10
C VAL A 113 18.46 13.18 2.56
N GLY A 114 18.50 14.16 1.68
CA GLY A 114 17.98 15.51 1.86
C GLY A 114 16.53 15.65 1.40
N GLU A 115 16.19 16.83 0.91
CA GLU A 115 14.83 17.17 0.49
C GLU A 115 14.33 16.33 -0.69
N GLY A 116 13.05 16.01 -0.67
CA GLY A 116 12.35 15.30 -1.70
C GLY A 116 10.85 15.60 -1.68
N GLU A 117 10.06 14.80 -2.40
CA GLU A 117 8.62 14.98 -2.45
C GLU A 117 7.86 13.68 -2.75
N VAL A 118 6.63 13.60 -2.26
CA VAL A 118 5.67 12.53 -2.59
C VAL A 118 4.37 13.17 -3.06
N VAL A 119 3.92 12.80 -4.26
CA VAL A 119 2.62 13.21 -4.78
C VAL A 119 1.58 12.17 -4.37
N VAL A 120 0.53 12.61 -3.71
CA VAL A 120 -0.60 11.78 -3.30
C VAL A 120 -1.85 12.12 -4.08
N GLU A 121 -2.60 11.08 -4.46
CA GLU A 121 -3.92 11.22 -5.06
C GLU A 121 -4.98 11.19 -3.97
N LEU A 122 -5.99 12.03 -4.12
CA LEU A 122 -7.10 12.22 -3.20
C LEU A 122 -8.42 11.97 -3.94
N ASP A 123 -9.49 11.79 -3.18
CA ASP A 123 -10.82 11.61 -3.74
C ASP A 123 -11.23 12.77 -4.67
N GLY A 124 -12.01 12.44 -5.71
CA GLY A 124 -12.48 13.42 -6.71
C GLY A 124 -11.39 13.88 -7.68
N GLY A 125 -10.31 13.13 -7.87
CA GLY A 125 -9.23 13.45 -8.82
C GLY A 125 -8.34 14.61 -8.38
N ARG A 126 -8.39 14.98 -7.10
CA ARG A 126 -7.47 15.96 -6.50
C ARG A 126 -6.10 15.30 -6.24
N SER A 127 -5.09 16.11 -6.06
CA SER A 127 -3.76 15.67 -5.65
C SER A 127 -3.11 16.66 -4.70
N ALA A 128 -2.21 16.18 -3.86
CA ALA A 128 -1.39 17.04 -3.01
C ALA A 128 0.07 16.59 -3.14
N THR A 129 1.00 17.55 -3.10
CA THR A 129 2.43 17.29 -3.02
C THR A 129 2.88 17.50 -1.59
N ILE A 130 3.45 16.48 -0.99
CA ILE A 130 3.97 16.51 0.38
C ILE A 130 5.49 16.50 0.30
N GLY A 131 6.13 17.55 0.79
CA GLY A 131 7.58 17.64 0.85
C GLY A 131 8.16 16.66 1.87
N ILE A 132 9.30 16.08 1.52
CA ILE A 132 10.17 15.35 2.44
C ILE A 132 11.27 16.32 2.89
N GLU A 133 11.46 16.45 4.18
CA GLU A 133 12.53 17.24 4.76
C GLU A 133 13.87 16.49 4.66
N ARG A 134 13.85 15.21 5.05
CA ARG A 134 14.99 14.31 5.02
C ARG A 134 14.60 12.85 5.23
N LEU A 135 15.52 11.97 4.91
CA LEU A 135 15.55 10.59 5.42
C LEU A 135 16.92 10.36 6.05
N HIS A 136 16.93 9.78 7.23
CA HIS A 136 18.16 9.37 7.88
C HIS A 136 18.13 7.92 8.36
N LEU A 137 19.31 7.32 8.55
CA LEU A 137 19.48 6.00 9.11
C LEU A 137 19.73 6.10 10.62
N GLU A 138 19.12 5.18 11.37
CA GLU A 138 19.33 5.03 12.79
C GLU A 138 19.15 3.58 13.25
N GLN A 139 19.56 3.28 14.48
CA GLN A 139 19.32 2.00 15.12
C GLN A 139 17.90 1.96 15.71
N ASP A 140 17.16 0.87 15.50
CA ASP A 140 15.95 0.61 16.28
C ASP A 140 16.32 0.22 17.73
N ALA A 141 15.46 0.56 18.68
CA ALA A 141 15.59 0.15 20.07
C ALA A 141 15.14 -1.30 20.27
N GLY A 142 15.49 -1.91 21.38
CA GLY A 142 14.96 -3.20 21.81
C GLY A 142 13.46 -3.13 22.15
N LYS A 143 13.00 -4.11 22.91
CA LYS A 143 11.60 -4.18 23.34
C LYS A 143 11.56 -4.43 24.85
N LEU A 144 10.70 -3.69 25.56
CA LEU A 144 10.38 -3.93 26.96
C LEU A 144 9.15 -4.83 27.07
N LEU A 145 9.25 -5.91 27.82
CA LEU A 145 8.19 -6.88 28.08
C LEU A 145 7.67 -6.65 29.50
N HIS A 146 6.43 -6.17 29.62
CA HIS A 146 5.80 -5.81 30.89
C HIS A 146 4.74 -6.81 31.35
N ASP A 147 4.38 -7.76 30.51
CA ASP A 147 3.29 -8.71 30.67
C ASP A 147 3.70 -9.99 31.43
N GLN A 148 5.00 -10.25 31.56
CA GLN A 148 5.53 -11.46 32.18
C GLN A 148 5.67 -11.37 33.72
N SER A 149 5.63 -10.17 34.30
CA SER A 149 5.75 -9.95 35.74
C SER A 149 5.06 -8.66 36.14
N GLN A 150 4.45 -8.67 37.35
CA GLN A 150 3.84 -7.47 37.94
C GLN A 150 4.85 -6.47 38.50
N THR A 151 6.08 -6.92 38.78
CA THR A 151 7.11 -6.12 39.47
C THR A 151 8.39 -5.93 38.69
N MET A 152 8.57 -6.63 37.57
CA MET A 152 9.76 -6.56 36.72
C MET A 152 9.39 -6.37 35.27
N SER A 153 10.24 -5.65 34.54
CA SER A 153 10.20 -5.59 33.08
C SER A 153 11.39 -6.36 32.53
N TYR A 154 11.16 -7.16 31.51
CA TYR A 154 12.21 -7.87 30.82
C TYR A 154 12.60 -7.12 29.55
N VAL A 155 13.87 -7.27 29.14
CA VAL A 155 14.41 -6.63 27.95
C VAL A 155 14.66 -7.68 26.88
N ASP A 156 14.07 -7.48 25.71
CA ASP A 156 14.36 -8.24 24.51
C ASP A 156 15.13 -7.35 23.51
N LEU A 157 16.36 -7.72 23.24
CA LEU A 157 17.28 -6.99 22.37
C LEU A 157 17.28 -7.49 20.92
N ASN A 158 16.38 -8.41 20.54
CA ASN A 158 16.34 -8.93 19.18
C ASN A 158 16.18 -7.80 18.13
N ARG A 159 15.35 -6.81 18.44
CA ARG A 159 15.17 -5.63 17.56
C ARG A 159 16.27 -4.58 17.70
N CYS A 160 16.96 -4.52 18.84
CA CYS A 160 18.01 -3.54 19.10
C CYS A 160 19.09 -3.57 18.02
N GLY A 161 19.35 -2.43 17.36
CA GLY A 161 20.33 -2.33 16.29
C GLY A 161 19.81 -2.71 14.90
N VAL A 162 18.56 -3.13 14.73
CA VAL A 162 17.93 -3.25 13.41
C VAL A 162 17.98 -1.87 12.74
N ALA A 163 18.31 -1.83 11.45
CA ALA A 163 18.39 -0.59 10.71
C ALA A 163 16.99 0.03 10.53
N LEU A 164 16.87 1.31 10.83
CA LEU A 164 15.66 2.09 10.70
C LEU A 164 15.90 3.27 9.78
N MET A 165 15.02 3.49 8.82
CA MET A 165 14.92 4.74 8.06
C MET A 165 13.85 5.61 8.72
N GLU A 166 14.23 6.77 9.22
CA GLU A 166 13.27 7.80 9.64
C GLU A 166 13.07 8.78 8.50
N ILE A 167 11.85 8.83 7.97
CA ILE A 167 11.44 9.68 6.86
C ILE A 167 10.57 10.80 7.42
N VAL A 168 11.09 12.03 7.40
CA VAL A 168 10.44 13.21 7.98
C VAL A 168 9.80 14.02 6.87
N SER A 169 8.50 14.22 6.94
CA SER A 169 7.80 15.11 6.02
C SER A 169 7.90 16.57 6.43
N LYS A 170 7.76 17.49 5.47
CA LYS A 170 7.44 18.89 5.75
C LYS A 170 6.02 19.00 6.31
N PRO A 171 5.67 20.07 7.05
CA PRO A 171 4.33 20.25 7.60
C PRO A 171 3.35 20.75 6.53
N ASP A 172 3.24 20.01 5.42
CA ASP A 172 2.45 20.36 4.24
C ASP A 172 1.05 19.74 4.25
N ILE A 173 0.83 18.75 5.11
CA ILE A 173 -0.44 18.01 5.20
C ILE A 173 -1.48 18.89 5.90
N ARG A 174 -2.72 18.89 5.40
CA ARG A 174 -3.79 19.80 5.84
C ARG A 174 -5.05 19.09 6.34
N ASP A 175 -5.15 17.79 6.19
CA ASP A 175 -6.27 16.99 6.71
C ASP A 175 -5.90 15.51 6.87
N ALA A 176 -6.80 14.74 7.50
CA ALA A 176 -6.61 13.31 7.74
C ALA A 176 -6.62 12.47 6.44
N GLU A 177 -7.32 12.91 5.38
CA GLU A 177 -7.33 12.25 4.07
C GLU A 177 -5.92 12.30 3.45
N GLN A 178 -5.31 13.48 3.43
CA GLN A 178 -3.94 13.66 2.93
C GLN A 178 -2.93 12.86 3.74
N ALA A 179 -3.04 12.82 5.07
CA ALA A 179 -2.15 12.06 5.94
C ALA A 179 -2.23 10.54 5.65
N LYS A 180 -3.44 10.00 5.54
CA LYS A 180 -3.64 8.59 5.19
C LYS A 180 -3.12 8.28 3.78
N ALA A 181 -3.40 9.13 2.82
CA ALA A 181 -2.91 8.98 1.45
C ALA A 181 -1.37 9.01 1.39
N TYR A 182 -0.73 9.90 2.17
CA TYR A 182 0.72 9.98 2.27
C TYR A 182 1.35 8.68 2.82
N VAL A 183 0.87 8.19 3.95
CA VAL A 183 1.41 6.95 4.54
C VAL A 183 1.17 5.75 3.63
N THR A 184 -0.01 5.66 3.01
CA THR A 184 -0.32 4.61 2.03
C THR A 184 0.62 4.66 0.83
N LYS A 185 0.85 5.83 0.25
CA LYS A 185 1.76 6.03 -0.88
C LYS A 185 3.20 5.69 -0.51
N LEU A 186 3.67 6.20 0.64
CA LEU A 186 5.02 5.93 1.13
C LEU A 186 5.24 4.44 1.35
N ARG A 187 4.30 3.76 2.02
CA ARG A 187 4.33 2.30 2.21
C ARG A 187 4.42 1.56 0.87
N SER A 188 3.61 1.96 -0.11
CA SER A 188 3.64 1.35 -1.44
C SER A 188 5.00 1.54 -2.12
N ILE A 189 5.58 2.76 -2.10
CA ILE A 189 6.91 3.03 -2.66
C ILE A 189 7.97 2.13 -2.01
N LEU A 190 8.01 2.06 -0.68
CA LEU A 190 8.97 1.24 0.06
C LEU A 190 8.88 -0.25 -0.31
N ARG A 191 7.67 -0.78 -0.44
CA ARG A 191 7.43 -2.18 -0.85
C ARG A 191 7.83 -2.43 -2.30
N TYR A 192 7.55 -1.51 -3.21
CA TYR A 192 7.98 -1.63 -4.61
C TYR A 192 9.51 -1.61 -4.75
N LEU A 193 10.17 -0.76 -3.99
CA LEU A 193 11.63 -0.73 -3.90
C LEU A 193 12.20 -1.98 -3.23
N GLY A 194 11.41 -2.66 -2.38
CA GLY A 194 11.87 -3.76 -1.55
C GLY A 194 12.78 -3.31 -0.40
N THR A 195 12.69 -2.03 0.01
CA THR A 195 13.54 -1.46 1.06
C THR A 195 12.94 -1.57 2.46
N CYS A 196 11.62 -1.80 2.55
CA CYS A 196 10.88 -2.15 3.76
C CYS A 196 9.69 -3.04 3.38
N ASP A 197 9.28 -3.98 4.25
CA ASP A 197 8.11 -4.83 4.03
C ASP A 197 6.78 -4.08 4.21
N GLY A 198 6.81 -2.93 4.88
CA GLY A 198 5.65 -2.07 5.12
C GLY A 198 4.60 -2.66 6.07
N ASP A 199 4.99 -3.64 6.89
CA ASP A 199 4.08 -4.30 7.82
C ASP A 199 3.94 -3.49 9.11
N MET A 200 2.78 -2.83 9.27
CA MET A 200 2.48 -2.01 10.45
C MET A 200 2.13 -2.87 11.67
N GLU A 201 1.58 -4.08 11.49
CA GLU A 201 1.20 -4.96 12.59
C GLU A 201 2.44 -5.56 13.27
N LYS A 202 3.47 -5.92 12.49
CA LYS A 202 4.77 -6.34 13.00
C LYS A 202 5.61 -5.18 13.55
N GLY A 203 5.21 -3.92 13.24
CA GLY A 203 5.94 -2.73 13.61
C GLY A 203 7.15 -2.42 12.71
N SER A 204 7.22 -3.05 11.52
CA SER A 204 8.26 -2.73 10.52
C SER A 204 8.04 -1.35 9.89
N LEU A 205 6.80 -0.85 9.91
CA LEU A 205 6.43 0.51 9.51
C LEU A 205 5.61 1.16 10.62
N ARG A 206 6.04 2.32 11.11
CA ARG A 206 5.37 3.10 12.16
C ARG A 206 5.32 4.55 11.75
N ALA A 207 4.31 5.28 12.21
CA ALA A 207 4.22 6.71 11.97
C ALA A 207 3.91 7.47 13.27
N ASP A 208 4.70 8.49 13.54
CA ASP A 208 4.42 9.48 14.56
C ASP A 208 3.90 10.75 13.87
N VAL A 209 2.88 11.36 14.43
CA VAL A 209 2.17 12.48 13.79
C VAL A 209 2.28 13.73 14.65
N ASN A 210 2.80 14.79 14.06
CA ASN A 210 2.83 16.12 14.62
C ASN A 210 1.58 16.89 14.15
N VAL A 211 0.70 17.28 15.05
CA VAL A 211 -0.54 18.02 14.76
C VAL A 211 -0.54 19.38 15.43
N SER A 212 -0.83 20.42 14.68
CA SER A 212 -1.17 21.75 15.19
C SER A 212 -2.36 22.33 14.43
N VAL A 213 -3.02 23.32 15.00
CA VAL A 213 -4.13 24.06 14.37
C VAL A 213 -3.82 25.56 14.34
N ARG A 214 -4.34 26.24 13.32
CA ARG A 214 -4.21 27.70 13.17
C ARG A 214 -5.44 28.28 12.49
N LYS A 215 -5.61 29.60 12.59
CA LYS A 215 -6.54 30.30 11.70
C LYS A 215 -5.99 30.25 10.27
N PRO A 216 -6.84 30.11 9.24
CA PRO A 216 -6.40 30.02 7.86
C PRO A 216 -5.43 31.17 7.48
N GLY A 217 -4.23 30.80 7.01
CA GLY A 217 -3.18 31.76 6.65
C GLY A 217 -2.45 32.42 7.85
N GLY A 218 -2.79 32.05 9.09
CA GLY A 218 -2.14 32.55 10.31
C GLY A 218 -0.79 31.87 10.59
N PRO A 219 -0.09 32.30 11.65
CA PRO A 219 1.16 31.67 12.09
C PRO A 219 0.91 30.23 12.53
N LEU A 220 1.98 29.41 12.53
CA LEU A 220 1.91 28.02 13.02
C LEU A 220 1.54 28.00 14.49
N GLY A 221 0.63 27.07 14.84
CA GLY A 221 0.26 26.79 16.22
C GLY A 221 1.27 25.89 16.93
N THR A 222 1.07 25.68 18.23
CA THR A 222 1.87 24.72 19.02
C THR A 222 1.50 23.30 18.61
N ARG A 223 2.51 22.50 18.28
CA ARG A 223 2.32 21.11 17.86
C ARG A 223 2.30 20.15 19.03
N CYS A 224 1.48 19.11 18.93
CA CYS A 224 1.55 17.92 19.77
C CYS A 224 1.99 16.74 18.89
N GLU A 225 2.87 15.91 19.41
CA GLU A 225 3.31 14.65 18.77
C GLU A 225 2.40 13.51 19.25
N ILE A 226 1.86 12.71 18.33
CA ILE A 226 1.02 11.56 18.67
C ILE A 226 1.73 10.28 18.26
N LYS A 227 1.89 9.37 19.23
CA LYS A 227 2.58 8.07 19.08
C LYS A 227 1.62 6.89 19.17
N ASN A 228 2.16 5.69 18.95
CA ASN A 228 1.47 4.40 19.07
C ASN A 228 0.36 4.17 18.02
N MET A 229 0.59 4.64 16.80
CA MET A 229 -0.33 4.39 15.69
C MET A 229 0.22 3.31 14.78
N ASN A 230 -0.37 2.13 14.86
CA ASN A 230 0.01 0.94 14.10
C ASN A 230 -0.95 0.66 12.93
N SER A 231 -1.77 1.62 12.53
CA SER A 231 -2.64 1.52 11.37
C SER A 231 -2.92 2.88 10.74
N ILE A 232 -3.10 2.90 9.42
CA ILE A 232 -3.45 4.10 8.65
C ILE A 232 -4.80 4.68 9.11
N THR A 233 -5.75 3.82 9.51
CA THR A 233 -7.03 4.25 10.04
C THR A 233 -6.86 5.02 11.36
N PHE A 234 -6.03 4.51 12.26
CA PHE A 234 -5.76 5.17 13.55
C PHE A 234 -5.06 6.51 13.39
N ILE A 235 -4.17 6.64 12.41
CA ILE A 235 -3.54 7.92 12.06
C ILE A 235 -4.61 8.97 11.75
N GLY A 236 -5.59 8.65 10.89
CA GLY A 236 -6.68 9.58 10.57
C GLY A 236 -7.53 9.95 11.79
N GLN A 237 -7.90 8.97 12.62
CA GLN A 237 -8.70 9.20 13.83
C GLN A 237 -7.96 10.06 14.86
N ALA A 238 -6.67 9.77 15.07
CA ALA A 238 -5.84 10.53 16.00
C ALA A 238 -5.69 12.00 15.58
N ILE A 239 -5.49 12.26 14.29
CA ILE A 239 -5.40 13.61 13.73
C ILE A 239 -6.71 14.39 13.97
N GLU A 240 -7.84 13.79 13.62
CA GLU A 240 -9.14 14.47 13.77
C GLU A 240 -9.47 14.74 15.23
N TYR A 241 -9.22 13.81 16.14
CA TYR A 241 -9.43 13.99 17.56
C TYR A 241 -8.55 15.12 18.11
N GLU A 242 -7.24 15.04 17.84
CA GLU A 242 -6.27 15.99 18.39
C GLU A 242 -6.52 17.41 17.88
N ALA A 243 -6.85 17.57 16.60
CA ALA A 243 -7.17 18.88 16.03
C ALA A 243 -8.40 19.50 16.72
N ARG A 244 -9.46 18.71 16.96
CA ARG A 244 -10.65 19.20 17.66
C ARG A 244 -10.34 19.57 19.11
N ARG A 245 -9.60 18.72 19.84
CA ARG A 245 -9.15 19.00 21.19
C ARG A 245 -8.39 20.31 21.28
N GLN A 246 -7.45 20.56 20.37
CA GLN A 246 -6.67 21.81 20.33
C GLN A 246 -7.57 23.03 20.07
N ILE A 247 -8.51 22.93 19.13
CA ILE A 247 -9.46 24.01 18.81
C ILE A 247 -10.31 24.35 20.05
N GLU A 248 -10.88 23.35 20.71
CA GLU A 248 -11.71 23.54 21.92
C GLU A 248 -10.93 24.28 23.03
N ILE A 249 -9.70 23.83 23.32
CA ILE A 249 -8.85 24.49 24.35
C ILE A 249 -8.57 25.95 23.99
N ILE A 250 -8.23 26.23 22.72
CA ILE A 250 -7.90 27.60 22.31
C ILE A 250 -9.15 28.49 22.31
N GLU A 251 -10.29 27.98 21.90
CA GLU A 251 -11.55 28.75 21.88
C GLU A 251 -12.09 29.02 23.30
N ASP A 252 -11.77 28.14 24.26
CA ASP A 252 -12.05 28.36 25.69
C ASP A 252 -11.02 29.30 26.35
N GLY A 253 -10.09 29.87 25.61
CA GLY A 253 -9.08 30.81 26.10
C GLY A 253 -7.84 30.15 26.72
N GLY A 254 -7.69 28.85 26.60
CA GLY A 254 -6.52 28.10 27.01
C GLY A 254 -5.35 28.16 26.00
N THR A 255 -4.27 27.51 26.37
CA THR A 255 -3.06 27.36 25.52
C THR A 255 -2.72 25.90 25.32
N ILE A 256 -2.13 25.59 24.16
CA ILE A 256 -1.66 24.25 23.87
C ILE A 256 -0.22 24.11 24.36
N ASP A 257 0.03 23.09 25.17
CA ASP A 257 1.36 22.67 25.53
C ASP A 257 1.98 21.78 24.46
N GLN A 258 3.27 22.00 24.18
CA GLN A 258 4.02 21.08 23.31
C GLN A 258 4.31 19.81 24.11
N GLU A 259 3.65 18.72 23.74
CA GLU A 259 3.74 17.45 24.47
C GLU A 259 3.69 16.27 23.52
N THR A 260 4.14 15.11 24.01
CA THR A 260 3.92 13.80 23.38
C THR A 260 2.68 13.17 23.95
N ARG A 261 1.80 12.71 23.09
CA ARG A 261 0.52 12.09 23.39
C ARG A 261 0.46 10.65 22.86
N LEU A 262 -0.32 9.83 23.51
CA LEU A 262 -0.61 8.46 23.10
C LEU A 262 -2.04 8.40 22.57
N PHE A 263 -2.24 7.78 21.41
CA PHE A 263 -3.58 7.48 20.90
C PHE A 263 -4.10 6.17 21.50
N ASP A 264 -5.32 6.19 22.04
CA ASP A 264 -6.06 5.01 22.54
C ASP A 264 -7.12 4.62 21.50
N PRO A 265 -6.89 3.53 20.71
CA PRO A 265 -7.83 3.14 19.67
C PRO A 265 -9.20 2.71 20.19
N ASN A 266 -9.29 2.19 21.42
CA ASN A 266 -10.53 1.70 21.99
C ASN A 266 -11.45 2.86 22.39
N LYS A 267 -10.86 3.97 22.84
CA LYS A 267 -11.59 5.18 23.22
C LYS A 267 -11.69 6.19 22.09
N GLY A 268 -10.82 6.09 21.07
CA GLY A 268 -10.72 7.05 19.98
C GLY A 268 -10.20 8.42 20.44
N GLU A 269 -9.36 8.49 21.48
CA GLU A 269 -8.87 9.73 22.09
C GLU A 269 -7.34 9.71 22.26
N THR A 270 -6.75 10.91 22.38
CA THR A 270 -5.34 11.06 22.76
C THR A 270 -5.22 11.40 24.25
N ARG A 271 -4.17 10.88 24.90
CA ARG A 271 -3.81 11.21 26.29
C ARG A 271 -2.35 11.65 26.37
N SER A 272 -2.04 12.59 27.27
CA SER A 272 -0.67 13.00 27.52
C SER A 272 0.17 11.85 28.06
N MET A 273 1.39 11.71 27.54
CA MET A 273 2.39 10.74 28.04
C MET A 273 3.40 11.40 28.97
N ARG A 274 3.80 12.64 28.67
CA ARG A 274 4.80 13.41 29.39
C ARG A 274 4.52 14.90 29.29
N SER A 275 4.79 15.61 30.37
CA SER A 275 4.78 17.08 30.39
C SER A 275 6.09 17.65 29.81
N LYS A 276 6.08 18.94 29.46
CA LYS A 276 7.16 19.73 28.85
C LYS A 276 8.50 19.73 29.58
N GLU A 277 8.55 19.39 30.85
CA GLU A 277 9.74 19.45 31.69
C GLU A 277 10.82 18.42 31.33
N GLU A 278 10.49 17.47 30.43
CA GLU A 278 11.37 16.38 30.01
C GLU A 278 11.76 16.45 28.52
N ALA A 279 11.76 17.63 27.89
CA ALA A 279 12.36 17.78 26.56
C ALA A 279 13.89 17.49 26.67
N HIS A 280 14.28 16.28 26.32
CA HIS A 280 15.68 15.87 26.39
C HIS A 280 16.49 16.64 25.35
N ASP A 281 17.49 17.39 25.80
CA ASP A 281 18.61 17.78 24.97
C ASP A 281 19.44 16.53 24.69
N TYR A 282 19.29 15.94 23.50
CA TYR A 282 20.02 14.72 23.11
C TYR A 282 21.51 14.92 22.93
N ARG A 283 22.04 16.13 22.99
CA ARG A 283 23.47 16.45 22.90
C ARG A 283 24.16 15.73 21.76
N TYR A 284 23.59 15.85 20.55
CA TYR A 284 24.15 15.21 19.37
C TYR A 284 25.60 15.59 19.14
N PHE A 285 26.44 14.59 18.85
CA PHE A 285 27.79 14.78 18.36
C PHE A 285 28.16 13.63 17.40
N PRO A 286 29.07 13.85 16.43
CA PRO A 286 29.53 12.81 15.53
C PRO A 286 30.06 11.59 16.26
N ASP A 287 29.62 10.39 15.83
CA ASP A 287 30.10 9.14 16.43
C ASP A 287 31.59 8.95 16.12
N PRO A 288 32.48 8.85 17.13
CA PRO A 288 33.91 8.75 16.92
C PRO A 288 34.36 7.40 16.35
N ASP A 289 33.50 6.38 16.42
CA ASP A 289 33.81 5.02 15.98
C ASP A 289 33.40 4.76 14.53
N LEU A 290 32.71 5.73 13.90
CA LEU A 290 32.24 5.63 12.53
C LEU A 290 32.82 6.70 11.63
N LEU A 291 33.41 6.29 10.51
CA LEU A 291 33.83 7.22 9.47
C LEU A 291 32.61 7.82 8.75
N PRO A 292 32.72 9.04 8.23
CA PRO A 292 31.72 9.58 7.33
C PRO A 292 31.45 8.63 6.15
N LEU A 293 30.20 8.52 5.74
CA LEU A 293 29.84 7.87 4.49
C LEU A 293 30.15 8.83 3.34
N GLU A 294 30.87 8.37 2.35
CA GLU A 294 31.20 9.16 1.15
C GLU A 294 30.79 8.36 -0.09
N PHE A 295 29.97 8.99 -0.93
CA PHE A 295 29.47 8.40 -2.17
C PHE A 295 30.01 9.18 -3.37
N THR A 296 30.20 8.46 -4.47
CA THR A 296 30.40 9.11 -5.77
C THR A 296 29.05 9.31 -6.46
N GLN A 297 28.96 10.31 -7.34
CA GLN A 297 27.76 10.50 -8.16
C GLN A 297 27.50 9.27 -9.03
N SER A 298 28.53 8.61 -9.54
CA SER A 298 28.38 7.38 -10.34
C SER A 298 27.74 6.23 -9.58
N TYR A 299 28.02 6.09 -8.29
CA TYR A 299 27.34 5.09 -7.43
C TYR A 299 25.84 5.38 -7.30
N VAL A 300 25.49 6.65 -7.07
CA VAL A 300 24.08 7.07 -6.97
C VAL A 300 23.35 6.85 -8.31
N ASP A 301 23.99 7.19 -9.43
CA ASP A 301 23.43 7.02 -10.77
C ASP A 301 23.26 5.54 -11.15
N GLU A 302 24.18 4.67 -10.74
CA GLU A 302 24.06 3.23 -10.88
C GLU A 302 22.85 2.70 -10.12
N LEU A 303 22.67 3.09 -8.86
CA LEU A 303 21.49 2.69 -8.09
C LEU A 303 20.18 3.21 -8.71
N ARG A 304 20.18 4.46 -9.20
CA ARG A 304 19.04 5.04 -9.91
C ARG A 304 18.64 4.22 -11.14
N SER A 305 19.62 3.78 -11.92
CA SER A 305 19.38 2.98 -13.13
C SER A 305 18.79 1.59 -12.84
N LYS A 306 18.96 1.09 -11.63
CA LYS A 306 18.48 -0.23 -11.17
C LYS A 306 17.17 -0.15 -10.38
N LEU A 307 16.57 1.02 -10.23
CA LEU A 307 15.28 1.12 -9.55
C LEU A 307 14.21 0.40 -10.35
N PRO A 308 13.30 -0.33 -9.69
CA PRO A 308 12.12 -0.87 -10.34
C PRO A 308 11.17 0.26 -10.76
N GLU A 309 10.28 -0.03 -11.69
CA GLU A 309 9.16 0.86 -11.99
C GLU A 309 8.30 1.07 -10.75
N LEU A 310 8.10 2.32 -10.36
CA LEU A 310 7.33 2.69 -9.18
C LEU A 310 5.81 2.69 -9.44
N PRO A 311 4.97 2.68 -8.38
CA PRO A 311 3.52 2.55 -8.52
C PRO A 311 2.89 3.55 -9.49
N ASP A 312 3.30 4.83 -9.46
CA ASP A 312 2.73 5.87 -10.31
C ASP A 312 3.09 5.69 -11.78
N GLN A 313 4.35 5.32 -12.06
CA GLN A 313 4.82 5.03 -13.40
C GLN A 313 4.08 3.81 -13.98
N LYS A 314 3.92 2.76 -13.17
CA LYS A 314 3.19 1.54 -13.54
C LYS A 314 1.71 1.82 -13.77
N LYS A 315 1.09 2.64 -12.91
CA LYS A 315 -0.30 3.09 -13.08
C LYS A 315 -0.49 3.84 -14.39
N ALA A 316 0.38 4.81 -14.67
CA ALA A 316 0.35 5.58 -15.92
C ALA A 316 0.50 4.65 -17.14
N ARG A 317 1.44 3.73 -17.10
CA ARG A 317 1.64 2.74 -18.17
C ARG A 317 0.41 1.87 -18.39
N PHE A 318 -0.24 1.38 -17.34
CA PHE A 318 -1.47 0.58 -17.48
C PHE A 318 -2.62 1.38 -18.11
N ILE A 319 -2.75 2.66 -17.75
CA ILE A 319 -3.76 3.55 -18.36
C ILE A 319 -3.44 3.78 -19.85
N GLU A 320 -2.20 4.15 -20.16
CA GLU A 320 -1.80 4.54 -21.52
C GLU A 320 -1.74 3.36 -22.48
N SER A 321 -1.14 2.22 -22.04
CA SER A 321 -0.88 1.09 -22.93
C SER A 321 -2.03 0.08 -23.02
N LEU A 322 -2.88 -0.02 -21.99
CA LEU A 322 -3.95 -1.01 -21.90
C LEU A 322 -5.35 -0.38 -21.83
N GLY A 323 -5.44 0.94 -21.79
CA GLY A 323 -6.71 1.66 -21.71
C GLY A 323 -7.52 1.40 -20.43
N LEU A 324 -6.82 1.08 -19.31
CA LEU A 324 -7.49 0.88 -18.03
C LEU A 324 -8.05 2.22 -17.50
N SER A 325 -9.10 2.13 -16.69
CA SER A 325 -9.55 3.29 -15.93
C SER A 325 -8.51 3.67 -14.86
N PRO A 326 -8.40 4.95 -14.47
CA PRO A 326 -7.54 5.35 -13.36
C PRO A 326 -7.81 4.59 -12.06
N TYR A 327 -9.06 4.21 -11.83
CA TYR A 327 -9.47 3.40 -10.69
C TYR A 327 -8.91 1.97 -10.77
N ASP A 328 -9.16 1.25 -11.88
CA ASP A 328 -8.70 -0.13 -12.05
C ASP A 328 -7.17 -0.22 -12.00
N ALA A 329 -6.49 0.70 -12.69
CA ALA A 329 -5.04 0.79 -12.63
C ALA A 329 -4.54 1.06 -11.20
N GLY A 330 -5.20 1.94 -10.44
CA GLY A 330 -4.90 2.23 -9.05
C GLY A 330 -5.05 1.01 -8.14
N VAL A 331 -6.13 0.23 -8.29
CA VAL A 331 -6.35 -1.01 -7.53
C VAL A 331 -5.25 -2.04 -7.81
N LEU A 332 -4.87 -2.22 -9.07
CA LEU A 332 -3.85 -3.20 -9.46
C LEU A 332 -2.45 -2.85 -8.98
N VAL A 333 -2.10 -1.56 -8.86
CA VAL A 333 -0.77 -1.13 -8.41
C VAL A 333 -0.70 -0.83 -6.91
N ALA A 334 -1.81 -0.92 -6.18
CA ALA A 334 -1.83 -0.61 -4.74
C ALA A 334 -0.83 -1.46 -3.95
N GLU A 335 -0.75 -2.75 -4.27
CA GLU A 335 0.21 -3.69 -3.72
C GLU A 335 1.11 -4.25 -4.83
N ARG A 336 2.41 -4.38 -4.55
CA ARG A 336 3.40 -4.87 -5.51
C ARG A 336 3.05 -6.25 -6.07
N GLU A 337 2.65 -7.15 -5.19
CA GLU A 337 2.32 -8.54 -5.53
C GLU A 337 1.13 -8.62 -6.49
N SER A 338 0.14 -7.75 -6.31
CA SER A 338 -1.02 -7.63 -7.21
C SER A 338 -0.62 -7.16 -8.59
N ALA A 339 0.27 -6.16 -8.67
CA ALA A 339 0.77 -5.67 -9.94
C ALA A 339 1.59 -6.73 -10.67
N VAL A 340 2.47 -7.45 -9.97
CA VAL A 340 3.28 -8.54 -10.54
C VAL A 340 2.38 -9.67 -11.03
N PHE A 341 1.36 -10.04 -10.27
CA PHE A 341 0.40 -11.07 -10.68
C PHE A 341 -0.32 -10.66 -11.98
N TYR A 342 -0.84 -9.43 -12.03
CA TYR A 342 -1.50 -8.93 -13.24
C TYR A 342 -0.56 -8.88 -14.45
N GLU A 343 0.68 -8.42 -14.28
CA GLU A 343 1.67 -8.43 -15.36
C GLU A 343 2.02 -9.85 -15.83
N THR A 344 2.03 -10.82 -14.92
CA THR A 344 2.22 -12.23 -15.25
C THR A 344 1.03 -12.79 -16.05
N VAL A 345 -0.20 -12.41 -15.69
CA VAL A 345 -1.39 -12.72 -16.49
C VAL A 345 -1.26 -12.14 -17.89
N LEU A 346 -0.90 -10.85 -18.00
CA LEU A 346 -0.69 -10.20 -19.29
C LEU A 346 0.37 -10.89 -20.14
N ALA A 347 1.46 -11.39 -19.53
CA ALA A 347 2.51 -12.09 -20.22
C ALA A 347 2.02 -13.40 -20.86
N GLY A 348 1.03 -14.05 -20.24
CA GLY A 348 0.40 -15.28 -20.75
C GLY A 348 -0.67 -15.07 -21.83
N LEU A 349 -1.09 -13.81 -22.12
CA LEU A 349 -2.09 -13.51 -23.12
C LEU A 349 -1.46 -13.42 -24.53
N ALA A 350 -2.15 -14.01 -25.52
CA ALA A 350 -1.76 -13.91 -26.92
C ALA A 350 -1.93 -12.49 -27.49
N ASP A 351 -3.00 -11.80 -27.09
CA ASP A 351 -3.31 -10.43 -27.50
C ASP A 351 -3.56 -9.55 -26.25
N LYS A 352 -2.49 -8.91 -25.80
CA LYS A 352 -2.53 -8.06 -24.60
C LYS A 352 -3.36 -6.79 -24.79
N ALA A 353 -3.40 -6.25 -26.01
CA ALA A 353 -4.15 -5.03 -26.29
C ALA A 353 -5.66 -5.28 -26.23
N ARG A 354 -6.12 -6.42 -26.76
CA ARG A 354 -7.52 -6.83 -26.73
C ARG A 354 -7.95 -7.28 -25.33
N ASP A 355 -7.18 -8.16 -24.72
CA ASP A 355 -7.60 -8.92 -23.53
C ASP A 355 -7.11 -8.32 -22.22
N GLY A 356 -6.20 -7.32 -22.25
CA GLY A 356 -5.61 -6.74 -21.05
C GLY A 356 -6.64 -6.10 -20.10
N LYS A 357 -7.63 -5.40 -20.67
CA LYS A 357 -8.72 -4.82 -19.87
C LYS A 357 -9.64 -5.89 -19.27
N LEU A 358 -9.90 -6.96 -20.02
CA LEU A 358 -10.64 -8.11 -19.52
C LEU A 358 -9.88 -8.80 -18.38
N ALA A 359 -8.57 -9.00 -18.54
CA ALA A 359 -7.71 -9.55 -17.50
C ALA A 359 -7.72 -8.70 -16.23
N ALA A 360 -7.65 -7.35 -16.34
CA ALA A 360 -7.77 -6.46 -15.20
C ALA A 360 -9.08 -6.65 -14.46
N ASN A 361 -10.19 -6.72 -15.18
CA ASN A 361 -11.51 -6.96 -14.61
C ASN A 361 -11.57 -8.32 -13.86
N TRP A 362 -11.00 -9.37 -14.43
CA TRP A 362 -10.96 -10.69 -13.80
C TRP A 362 -10.09 -10.71 -12.54
N VAL A 363 -8.95 -10.05 -12.55
CA VAL A 363 -8.10 -9.92 -11.35
C VAL A 363 -8.83 -9.14 -10.25
N ILE A 364 -9.42 -7.99 -10.59
CA ILE A 364 -10.03 -7.10 -9.59
C ILE A 364 -11.33 -7.67 -9.03
N ASN A 365 -12.23 -8.14 -9.90
CA ASN A 365 -13.58 -8.51 -9.47
C ASN A 365 -13.72 -10.00 -9.11
N GLU A 366 -13.16 -10.90 -9.90
CA GLU A 366 -13.32 -12.33 -9.66
C GLU A 366 -12.27 -12.85 -8.67
N LEU A 367 -10.96 -12.62 -8.97
CA LEU A 367 -9.89 -13.13 -8.13
C LEU A 367 -9.83 -12.43 -6.76
N PHE A 368 -9.75 -11.09 -6.72
CA PHE A 368 -9.72 -10.36 -5.44
C PHE A 368 -11.01 -10.53 -4.65
N GLY A 369 -12.17 -10.58 -5.34
CA GLY A 369 -13.44 -10.83 -4.69
C GLY A 369 -13.47 -12.20 -3.98
N ARG A 370 -12.88 -13.23 -4.61
CA ARG A 370 -12.79 -14.57 -4.03
C ARG A 370 -11.78 -14.64 -2.89
N LEU A 371 -10.59 -14.07 -3.08
CA LEU A 371 -9.54 -13.99 -2.06
C LEU A 371 -10.05 -13.29 -0.79
N ASN A 372 -10.67 -12.11 -0.94
CA ASN A 372 -11.22 -11.35 0.18
C ASN A 372 -12.30 -12.13 0.96
N LYS A 373 -13.14 -12.88 0.26
CA LYS A 373 -14.18 -13.71 0.89
C LYS A 373 -13.59 -14.82 1.76
N GLU A 374 -12.42 -15.33 1.40
CA GLU A 374 -11.72 -16.39 2.14
C GLU A 374 -10.63 -15.87 3.08
N GLY A 375 -10.39 -14.57 3.11
CA GLY A 375 -9.37 -13.95 3.96
C GLY A 375 -7.94 -14.25 3.50
N HIS A 376 -7.73 -14.51 2.19
CA HIS A 376 -6.43 -14.81 1.59
C HIS A 376 -5.82 -13.59 0.93
N GLY A 377 -4.47 -13.52 0.92
CA GLY A 377 -3.70 -12.60 0.10
C GLY A 377 -3.50 -13.13 -1.33
N ILE A 378 -3.04 -12.26 -2.24
CA ILE A 378 -2.78 -12.67 -3.63
C ILE A 378 -1.69 -13.76 -3.72
N SER A 379 -0.73 -13.77 -2.79
CA SER A 379 0.33 -14.77 -2.71
C SER A 379 -0.18 -16.17 -2.36
N ASP A 380 -1.33 -16.26 -1.73
CA ASP A 380 -1.96 -17.52 -1.32
C ASP A 380 -3.01 -18.01 -2.30
N SER A 381 -3.11 -17.36 -3.47
CA SER A 381 -4.10 -17.69 -4.49
C SER A 381 -3.96 -19.13 -4.99
N PRO A 382 -5.02 -19.96 -4.90
CA PRO A 382 -5.02 -21.30 -5.49
C PRO A 382 -4.98 -21.27 -7.03
N VAL A 383 -5.42 -20.15 -7.63
CA VAL A 383 -5.39 -19.94 -9.08
C VAL A 383 -4.14 -19.15 -9.43
N SER A 384 -3.23 -19.74 -10.17
CA SER A 384 -2.02 -19.09 -10.65
C SER A 384 -2.31 -18.05 -11.74
N ALA A 385 -1.38 -17.12 -11.94
CA ALA A 385 -1.49 -16.14 -13.01
C ALA A 385 -1.55 -16.79 -14.42
N ALA A 386 -0.87 -17.92 -14.63
CA ALA A 386 -0.92 -18.67 -15.88
C ALA A 386 -2.30 -19.30 -16.14
N GLN A 387 -2.93 -19.86 -15.09
CA GLN A 387 -4.29 -20.41 -15.20
C GLN A 387 -5.30 -19.29 -15.48
N LEU A 388 -5.19 -18.15 -14.80
CA LEU A 388 -6.07 -17.01 -15.06
C LEU A 388 -5.88 -16.45 -16.48
N ALA A 389 -4.64 -16.37 -16.98
CA ALA A 389 -4.35 -15.98 -18.36
C ALA A 389 -5.02 -16.95 -19.36
N ALA A 390 -4.97 -18.26 -19.10
CA ALA A 390 -5.62 -19.27 -19.93
C ALA A 390 -7.17 -19.08 -19.95
N ILE A 391 -7.78 -18.81 -18.80
CA ILE A 391 -9.24 -18.54 -18.70
C ILE A 391 -9.59 -17.28 -19.51
N VAL A 392 -8.87 -16.19 -19.32
CA VAL A 392 -9.09 -14.93 -20.04
C VAL A 392 -8.85 -15.12 -21.55
N GLY A 393 -7.80 -15.85 -21.92
CA GLY A 393 -7.51 -16.18 -23.33
C GLY A 393 -8.65 -16.96 -23.98
N LEU A 394 -9.22 -17.95 -23.31
CA LEU A 394 -10.38 -18.74 -23.79
C LEU A 394 -11.63 -17.86 -24.00
N ILE A 395 -11.83 -16.83 -23.19
CA ILE A 395 -12.90 -15.85 -23.40
C ILE A 395 -12.59 -14.99 -24.63
N GLY A 396 -11.37 -14.45 -24.73
CA GLY A 396 -10.94 -13.61 -25.85
C GLY A 396 -10.95 -14.31 -27.20
N GLU A 397 -10.67 -15.63 -27.21
CA GLU A 397 -10.77 -16.52 -28.38
C GLU A 397 -12.25 -16.87 -28.73
N GLY A 398 -13.21 -16.56 -27.85
CA GLY A 398 -14.61 -16.97 -28.02
C GLY A 398 -14.85 -18.48 -27.79
N THR A 399 -13.90 -19.19 -27.21
CA THR A 399 -14.01 -20.62 -26.90
C THR A 399 -15.03 -20.88 -25.79
N ILE A 400 -15.08 -19.98 -24.80
CA ILE A 400 -16.05 -20.03 -23.68
C ILE A 400 -16.73 -18.68 -23.49
N SER A 401 -17.96 -18.71 -22.95
CA SER A 401 -18.65 -17.48 -22.53
C SER A 401 -18.18 -17.00 -21.15
N GLY A 402 -18.45 -15.75 -20.82
CA GLY A 402 -18.12 -15.20 -19.49
C GLY A 402 -18.76 -15.99 -18.33
N LYS A 403 -19.96 -16.59 -18.53
CA LYS A 403 -20.60 -17.47 -17.56
C LYS A 403 -19.83 -18.76 -17.39
N ILE A 404 -19.47 -19.42 -18.50
CA ILE A 404 -18.68 -20.65 -18.47
C ILE A 404 -17.31 -20.42 -17.84
N ALA A 405 -16.72 -19.24 -18.09
CA ALA A 405 -15.44 -18.87 -17.51
C ALA A 405 -15.52 -18.74 -15.97
N LYS A 406 -16.62 -18.25 -15.41
CA LYS A 406 -16.83 -18.23 -13.95
C LYS A 406 -16.95 -19.63 -13.37
N ASP A 407 -17.70 -20.51 -14.04
CA ASP A 407 -17.82 -21.91 -13.63
C ASP A 407 -16.44 -22.61 -13.72
N LEU A 408 -15.67 -22.36 -14.78
CA LEU A 408 -14.30 -22.86 -14.93
C LEU A 408 -13.35 -22.32 -13.86
N PHE A 409 -13.45 -21.05 -13.52
CA PHE A 409 -12.66 -20.44 -12.45
C PHE A 409 -12.91 -21.12 -11.10
N GLU A 410 -14.17 -21.39 -10.74
CA GLU A 410 -14.53 -22.12 -9.52
C GLU A 410 -13.98 -23.56 -9.53
N ILE A 411 -13.97 -24.23 -10.67
CA ILE A 411 -13.36 -25.57 -10.81
C ILE A 411 -11.86 -25.49 -10.57
N VAL A 412 -11.18 -24.56 -11.23
CA VAL A 412 -9.72 -24.36 -11.05
C VAL A 412 -9.39 -23.96 -9.62
N TRP A 413 -10.24 -23.14 -8.98
CA TRP A 413 -10.08 -22.74 -7.59
C TRP A 413 -10.12 -23.92 -6.61
N THR A 414 -11.05 -24.86 -6.84
CA THR A 414 -11.34 -25.95 -5.90
C THR A 414 -10.57 -27.23 -6.20
N GLU A 415 -10.35 -27.53 -7.47
CA GLU A 415 -9.79 -28.80 -7.92
C GLU A 415 -8.40 -28.64 -8.59
N GLY A 416 -8.04 -27.40 -8.97
CA GLY A 416 -6.85 -27.14 -9.76
C GLY A 416 -7.01 -27.56 -11.21
N GLY A 417 -5.89 -27.84 -11.90
CA GLY A 417 -5.87 -28.34 -13.27
C GLY A 417 -5.59 -27.26 -14.31
N ASP A 418 -5.36 -27.70 -15.55
CA ASP A 418 -5.18 -26.81 -16.70
C ASP A 418 -6.56 -26.37 -17.24
N PRO A 419 -6.83 -25.05 -17.34
CA PRO A 419 -8.13 -24.57 -17.82
C PRO A 419 -8.49 -25.03 -19.22
N ARG A 420 -7.54 -25.18 -20.15
CA ARG A 420 -7.78 -25.62 -21.52
C ARG A 420 -8.16 -27.10 -21.56
N GLU A 421 -7.45 -27.93 -20.80
CA GLU A 421 -7.78 -29.37 -20.66
C GLU A 421 -9.15 -29.58 -19.97
N LEU A 422 -9.47 -28.78 -18.95
CA LEU A 422 -10.76 -28.83 -18.28
C LEU A 422 -11.92 -28.48 -19.22
N VAL A 423 -11.75 -27.46 -20.07
CA VAL A 423 -12.75 -27.09 -21.08
C VAL A 423 -13.00 -28.22 -22.06
N GLU A 424 -11.95 -28.91 -22.52
CA GLU A 424 -12.07 -30.06 -23.43
C GLU A 424 -12.72 -31.26 -22.75
N SER A 425 -12.17 -31.69 -21.61
CA SER A 425 -12.62 -32.92 -20.93
C SER A 425 -14.03 -32.83 -20.35
N ARG A 426 -14.47 -31.64 -19.95
CA ARG A 426 -15.81 -31.39 -19.39
C ARG A 426 -16.83 -30.88 -20.42
N GLY A 427 -16.41 -30.75 -21.69
CA GLY A 427 -17.29 -30.28 -22.77
C GLY A 427 -17.84 -28.86 -22.50
N MET A 428 -16.99 -27.96 -22.00
CA MET A 428 -17.38 -26.59 -21.63
C MET A 428 -17.27 -25.61 -22.80
N LYS A 429 -16.91 -26.06 -23.99
CA LYS A 429 -16.85 -25.19 -25.17
C LYS A 429 -18.20 -24.57 -25.48
N GLN A 430 -18.14 -23.32 -25.92
CA GLN A 430 -19.31 -22.59 -26.38
C GLN A 430 -19.83 -23.22 -27.70
N VAL A 431 -21.12 -23.35 -27.82
CA VAL A 431 -21.76 -23.80 -29.08
C VAL A 431 -21.78 -22.57 -30.02
N THR A 432 -20.99 -22.64 -31.06
CA THR A 432 -20.91 -21.62 -32.12
C THR A 432 -21.58 -22.09 -33.43
N ASP A 433 -22.04 -23.31 -33.46
CA ASP A 433 -22.80 -23.83 -34.61
C ASP A 433 -24.10 -23.05 -34.80
N LEU A 434 -24.09 -22.18 -35.80
CA LEU A 434 -25.24 -21.35 -36.14
C LEU A 434 -26.50 -22.15 -36.42
N GLY A 435 -26.39 -23.34 -37.02
CA GLY A 435 -27.53 -24.20 -37.34
C GLY A 435 -28.18 -24.78 -36.08
N ALA A 436 -27.37 -25.19 -35.08
CA ALA A 436 -27.87 -25.66 -33.81
C ALA A 436 -28.54 -24.52 -33.00
N ILE A 437 -27.94 -23.34 -32.99
CA ILE A 437 -28.49 -22.15 -32.31
C ILE A 437 -29.80 -21.71 -33.02
N GLU A 438 -29.78 -21.68 -34.34
CA GLU A 438 -30.94 -21.29 -35.17
C GLU A 438 -32.16 -22.16 -34.90
N LYS A 439 -31.98 -23.47 -34.78
CA LYS A 439 -33.02 -24.39 -34.44
C LYS A 439 -33.66 -24.08 -33.09
N VAL A 440 -32.84 -23.84 -32.06
CA VAL A 440 -33.32 -23.46 -30.72
C VAL A 440 -34.06 -22.12 -30.74
N VAL A 441 -33.56 -21.16 -31.50
CA VAL A 441 -34.20 -19.84 -31.68
C VAL A 441 -35.59 -20.03 -32.35
N ASP A 442 -35.67 -20.83 -33.42
CA ASP A 442 -36.92 -21.10 -34.12
C ASP A 442 -37.96 -21.77 -33.23
N ASP A 443 -37.55 -22.79 -32.47
CA ASP A 443 -38.42 -23.51 -31.53
C ASP A 443 -39.00 -22.55 -30.46
N ILE A 444 -38.16 -21.63 -29.93
CA ILE A 444 -38.60 -20.65 -28.92
C ILE A 444 -39.52 -19.60 -29.53
N ILE A 445 -39.22 -19.10 -30.74
CA ILE A 445 -40.07 -18.13 -31.46
C ILE A 445 -41.46 -18.79 -31.74
N ALA A 446 -41.49 -20.02 -32.27
CA ALA A 446 -42.69 -20.74 -32.59
C ALA A 446 -43.57 -21.01 -31.34
N ALA A 447 -42.94 -21.32 -30.21
CA ALA A 447 -43.64 -21.60 -28.95
C ALA A 447 -44.20 -20.33 -28.25
N ASN A 448 -43.81 -19.09 -28.67
CA ASN A 448 -44.16 -17.88 -27.95
C ASN A 448 -44.63 -16.74 -28.87
N PRO A 449 -45.72 -16.91 -29.66
CA PRO A 449 -46.18 -15.93 -30.64
C PRO A 449 -46.55 -14.56 -30.01
N ASP A 450 -47.12 -14.56 -28.81
CA ASP A 450 -47.48 -13.34 -28.08
C ASP A 450 -46.26 -12.50 -27.70
N LYS A 451 -45.18 -13.17 -27.32
CA LYS A 451 -43.88 -12.50 -27.01
C LYS A 451 -43.24 -11.97 -28.28
N VAL A 452 -43.39 -12.65 -29.40
CA VAL A 452 -42.90 -12.17 -30.72
C VAL A 452 -43.58 -10.86 -31.09
N ALA A 453 -44.92 -10.78 -30.95
CA ALA A 453 -45.65 -9.56 -31.20
C ALA A 453 -45.20 -8.41 -30.28
N GLN A 454 -44.96 -8.69 -29.00
CA GLN A 454 -44.45 -7.71 -28.05
C GLN A 454 -43.03 -7.23 -28.41
N ALA A 455 -42.12 -8.15 -28.80
CA ALA A 455 -40.74 -7.80 -29.18
C ALA A 455 -40.67 -6.99 -30.46
N LYS A 456 -41.57 -7.28 -31.45
CA LYS A 456 -41.70 -6.45 -32.68
C LYS A 456 -42.19 -5.05 -32.35
N ALA A 457 -43.09 -4.87 -31.40
CA ALA A 457 -43.58 -3.58 -30.96
C ALA A 457 -42.55 -2.80 -30.08
N LYS A 458 -41.75 -3.52 -29.32
CA LYS A 458 -40.73 -2.99 -28.40
C LYS A 458 -39.45 -3.81 -28.49
N PRO A 459 -38.46 -3.47 -29.33
CA PRO A 459 -37.23 -4.23 -29.59
C PRO A 459 -36.44 -4.60 -28.34
N GLN A 460 -36.54 -3.78 -27.30
CA GLN A 460 -35.88 -4.04 -25.99
C GLN A 460 -36.34 -5.35 -25.33
N LEU A 461 -37.55 -5.86 -25.66
CA LEU A 461 -38.07 -7.11 -25.14
C LEU A 461 -37.47 -8.36 -25.80
N ALA A 462 -36.68 -8.21 -26.87
CA ALA A 462 -35.94 -9.30 -27.49
C ALA A 462 -34.98 -10.00 -26.50
N GLY A 463 -34.48 -9.27 -25.49
CA GLY A 463 -33.66 -9.81 -24.41
C GLY A 463 -34.27 -10.99 -23.66
N TRP A 464 -35.63 -11.09 -23.62
CA TRP A 464 -36.31 -12.25 -23.06
C TRP A 464 -36.02 -13.52 -23.86
N PHE A 465 -36.05 -13.44 -25.20
CA PHE A 465 -35.74 -14.57 -26.08
C PHE A 465 -34.31 -15.03 -25.92
N VAL A 466 -33.35 -14.06 -25.83
CA VAL A 466 -31.93 -14.37 -25.53
C VAL A 466 -31.82 -15.17 -24.24
N GLY A 467 -32.52 -14.74 -23.18
CA GLY A 467 -32.55 -15.46 -21.90
C GLY A 467 -33.09 -16.89 -22.01
N GLN A 468 -34.13 -17.12 -22.83
CA GLN A 468 -34.69 -18.48 -23.05
C GLN A 468 -33.74 -19.39 -23.83
N VAL A 469 -33.11 -18.86 -24.91
CA VAL A 469 -32.10 -19.60 -25.69
C VAL A 469 -30.90 -19.95 -24.81
N MET A 470 -30.43 -19.03 -24.00
CA MET A 470 -29.32 -19.27 -23.07
C MET A 470 -29.70 -20.33 -22.02
N LYS A 471 -30.94 -20.31 -21.51
CA LYS A 471 -31.43 -21.32 -20.56
C LYS A 471 -31.51 -22.70 -21.21
N GLN A 472 -32.04 -22.80 -22.43
CA GLN A 472 -32.24 -24.08 -23.14
C GLN A 472 -30.89 -24.66 -23.63
N SER A 473 -29.93 -23.83 -23.97
CA SER A 473 -28.56 -24.24 -24.34
C SER A 473 -27.66 -24.52 -23.13
N GLY A 474 -28.17 -24.44 -21.89
CA GLY A 474 -27.36 -24.58 -20.68
C GLY A 474 -26.30 -23.50 -20.51
N GLY A 475 -26.50 -22.34 -21.15
CA GLY A 475 -25.51 -21.24 -21.15
C GLY A 475 -24.39 -21.39 -22.18
N LYS A 476 -24.44 -22.41 -23.04
CA LYS A 476 -23.41 -22.74 -24.03
C LYS A 476 -23.56 -21.99 -25.36
N ALA A 477 -24.77 -21.47 -25.70
CA ALA A 477 -24.94 -20.69 -26.93
C ALA A 477 -24.14 -19.36 -26.87
N ASN A 478 -23.60 -18.93 -28.02
CA ASN A 478 -22.94 -17.61 -28.12
C ASN A 478 -23.99 -16.50 -28.04
N PRO A 479 -23.98 -15.63 -27.01
CA PRO A 479 -25.00 -14.59 -26.81
C PRO A 479 -25.11 -13.60 -27.97
N GLN A 480 -23.97 -13.28 -28.62
CA GLN A 480 -23.94 -12.37 -29.77
C GLN A 480 -24.59 -13.03 -30.99
N ALA A 481 -24.24 -14.27 -31.28
CA ALA A 481 -24.86 -15.03 -32.38
C ALA A 481 -26.37 -15.22 -32.16
N VAL A 482 -26.79 -15.49 -30.94
CA VAL A 482 -28.22 -15.57 -30.56
C VAL A 482 -28.93 -14.24 -30.79
N ASN A 483 -28.28 -13.14 -30.39
CA ASN A 483 -28.88 -11.79 -30.55
C ASN A 483 -29.00 -11.40 -32.03
N ASP A 484 -27.99 -11.67 -32.83
CA ASP A 484 -27.96 -11.38 -34.26
C ASP A 484 -29.02 -12.21 -35.02
N LEU A 485 -29.13 -13.52 -34.71
CA LEU A 485 -30.19 -14.40 -35.25
C LEU A 485 -31.59 -13.95 -34.84
N LEU A 486 -31.78 -13.58 -33.59
CA LEU A 486 -33.05 -13.08 -33.10
C LEU A 486 -33.48 -11.80 -33.81
N LYS A 487 -32.57 -10.85 -33.97
CA LYS A 487 -32.80 -9.60 -34.72
C LYS A 487 -33.23 -9.89 -36.17
N ALA A 488 -32.49 -10.76 -36.83
CA ALA A 488 -32.80 -11.14 -38.21
C ALA A 488 -34.16 -11.81 -38.32
N LYS A 489 -34.50 -12.77 -37.41
CA LYS A 489 -35.75 -13.52 -37.48
C LYS A 489 -36.98 -12.75 -36.97
N LEU A 490 -36.80 -11.86 -36.02
CA LEU A 490 -37.89 -11.00 -35.52
C LEU A 490 -38.08 -9.75 -36.40
N GLY A 491 -37.10 -9.39 -37.24
CA GLY A 491 -37.16 -8.21 -38.10
C GLY A 491 -37.08 -6.89 -37.30
N ILE A 492 -36.19 -6.82 -36.27
CA ILE A 492 -36.07 -5.68 -35.33
C ILE A 492 -34.65 -5.16 -35.26
#